data_2fe354e7f22537f51d22e04c19b94427
#
_entry.id   2fe354e7f22537f51d22e04c19b94427
#
_cell.length_a   1.000
_cell.length_b   1.000
_cell.length_c   1.000
_cell.angle_alpha   90.00
_cell.angle_beta   90.00
_cell.angle_gamma   90.00
#
_symmetry.space_group_name_H-M   'P 1'
#
loop_
_entity.id
_entity.type
_entity.pdbx_description
1 polymer ?
#
loop_
_entity_poly.entity_id
_entity_poly.type
_entity_poly.pdbx_seq_one_letter_code
_entity_poly.pdbx_strand_id
1 'polypeptide(L)'
;MLFRSVFPRKFVYGDRARPHTHRGIDYVGVFYVDLDVVDSNENTCDRDDGRLLLIDPIAQRSRGLNHNMLFQLQPVPNLFVIHPAYMFHESEMYKGNKDRILVVINARVKDRQQSNSFIPL
;
A
#
# COMPACT_ATOMS: atom_id res chain seq x y z
N MET A 1 -3.73 -19.01 1.02
CA MET A 1 -2.87 -17.87 0.67
C MET A 1 -1.42 -18.29 0.82
N LEU A 2 -0.63 -17.98 -0.18
CA LEU A 2 0.81 -18.24 -0.12
C LEU A 2 1.53 -16.92 0.01
N PHE A 3 2.38 -16.80 1.03
CA PHE A 3 3.26 -15.64 1.14
C PHE A 3 4.47 -15.85 0.22
N ARG A 4 4.68 -14.93 -0.70
CA ARG A 4 5.84 -14.95 -1.60
C ARG A 4 7.08 -14.36 -0.95
N SER A 5 6.90 -13.32 -0.20
CA SER A 5 7.98 -12.70 0.55
C SER A 5 7.46 -11.88 1.72
N VAL A 6 8.24 -11.85 2.76
CA VAL A 6 8.00 -11.01 3.94
C VAL A 6 9.35 -10.39 4.28
N PHE A 7 9.44 -9.07 4.27
CA PHE A 7 10.71 -8.40 4.54
C PHE A 7 10.54 -7.06 5.24
N PRO A 8 11.49 -6.70 6.12
CA PRO A 8 11.45 -5.40 6.77
C PRO A 8 11.95 -4.32 5.82
N ARG A 9 11.46 -3.11 6.01
CA ARG A 9 12.00 -1.89 5.41
C ARG A 9 12.16 -0.81 6.46
N LYS A 10 13.16 0.01 6.25
CA LYS A 10 13.43 1.16 7.09
C LYS A 10 13.41 2.42 6.24
N PHE A 11 12.71 3.46 6.73
CA PHE A 11 12.74 4.79 6.17
C PHE A 11 13.34 5.72 7.20
N VAL A 12 14.31 6.50 6.79
CA VAL A 12 14.82 7.62 7.57
C VAL A 12 14.23 8.93 7.03
N TYR A 13 14.45 10.02 7.72
CA TYR A 13 14.01 11.34 7.27
C TYR A 13 14.42 11.59 5.81
N GLY A 14 13.46 11.95 4.99
CA GLY A 14 13.66 12.24 3.57
C GLY A 14 13.44 11.06 2.64
N ASP A 15 13.31 9.85 3.15
CA ASP A 15 13.05 8.68 2.31
C ASP A 15 11.61 8.66 1.79
N ARG A 16 11.48 8.18 0.57
CA ARG A 16 10.19 8.00 -0.08
C ARG A 16 10.20 6.74 -0.93
N ALA A 17 9.02 6.23 -1.25
CA ALA A 17 8.86 5.19 -2.26
C ALA A 17 8.03 5.75 -3.41
N ARG A 18 8.56 5.63 -4.64
CA ARG A 18 7.88 6.10 -5.84
C ARG A 18 6.67 5.22 -6.16
N PRO A 19 5.69 5.74 -6.93
CA PRO A 19 4.55 4.94 -7.36
C PRO A 19 5.00 3.67 -8.08
N HIS A 20 4.48 2.54 -7.66
CA HIS A 20 4.79 1.24 -8.24
C HIS A 20 3.70 0.22 -7.98
N THR A 21 3.78 -0.91 -8.69
CA THR A 21 2.96 -2.09 -8.47
C THR A 21 3.86 -3.29 -8.23
N HIS A 22 3.27 -4.39 -7.75
CA HIS A 22 4.00 -5.63 -7.54
C HIS A 22 3.54 -6.69 -8.55
N ARG A 23 4.46 -7.11 -9.43
CA ARG A 23 4.15 -8.11 -10.44
C ARG A 23 4.10 -9.51 -9.85
N GLY A 24 3.17 -10.33 -10.31
CA GLY A 24 3.05 -11.72 -9.90
C GLY A 24 2.57 -11.91 -8.46
N ILE A 25 2.01 -10.87 -7.89
CA ILE A 25 1.49 -10.83 -6.53
C ILE A 25 0.01 -10.46 -6.60
N ASP A 26 -0.80 -11.01 -5.73
CA ASP A 26 -2.24 -10.70 -5.68
C ASP A 26 -2.54 -9.61 -4.65
N TYR A 27 -1.88 -9.66 -3.49
CA TYR A 27 -2.07 -8.70 -2.42
C TYR A 27 -0.76 -8.25 -1.83
N VAL A 28 -0.71 -6.99 -1.43
CA VAL A 28 0.41 -6.41 -0.68
C VAL A 28 -0.09 -5.99 0.67
N GLY A 29 0.59 -6.45 1.71
CA GLY A 29 0.36 -6.00 3.08
C GLY A 29 1.53 -5.14 3.55
N VAL A 30 1.23 -4.12 4.32
CA VAL A 30 2.22 -3.28 4.97
C VAL A 30 1.85 -3.16 6.44
N PHE A 31 2.74 -3.59 7.30
CA PHE A 31 2.59 -3.45 8.74
C PHE A 31 3.59 -2.42 9.26
N TYR A 32 3.08 -1.35 9.86
CA TYR A 32 3.91 -0.30 10.43
C TYR A 32 4.27 -0.65 11.87
N VAL A 33 5.54 -1.02 12.08
CA VAL A 33 6.02 -1.45 13.39
C VAL A 33 6.25 -0.25 14.30
N ASP A 34 6.95 0.77 13.78
CA ASP A 34 7.31 1.95 14.54
C ASP A 34 7.58 3.14 13.62
N LEU A 35 7.20 4.32 14.05
CA LEU A 35 7.44 5.56 13.34
C LEU A 35 7.01 6.75 14.20
N ASP A 36 7.48 7.95 13.83
CA ASP A 36 6.88 9.16 14.34
C ASP A 36 5.58 9.43 13.60
N VAL A 37 4.53 9.73 14.35
CA VAL A 37 3.27 10.19 13.77
C VAL A 37 3.43 11.66 13.42
N VAL A 38 3.28 11.99 12.15
CA VAL A 38 3.27 13.38 11.71
C VAL A 38 1.84 13.89 11.85
N ASP A 39 1.67 14.85 12.74
CA ASP A 39 0.36 15.45 12.97
C ASP A 39 0.09 16.48 11.85
N SER A 40 -0.63 16.04 10.85
CA SER A 40 -1.01 16.91 9.73
C SER A 40 -2.31 17.64 10.06
N ASN A 41 -2.25 18.62 10.93
CA ASN A 41 -3.40 19.45 11.26
C ASN A 41 -3.81 20.45 10.15
N GLU A 42 -3.15 20.42 9.01
CA GLU A 42 -3.45 21.32 7.90
C GLU A 42 -3.79 20.54 6.64
N ASN A 43 -4.98 20.74 6.16
CA ASN A 43 -5.48 20.25 4.88
C ASN A 43 -4.75 20.91 3.69
N THR A 44 -3.44 20.82 3.66
CA THR A 44 -2.68 21.31 2.52
C THR A 44 -2.25 20.11 1.68
N CYS A 45 -2.74 20.06 0.46
CA CYS A 45 -2.38 19.04 -0.51
C CYS A 45 -0.90 19.07 -0.92
N ASP A 46 -0.14 20.01 -0.43
CA ASP A 46 1.24 20.24 -0.82
C ASP A 46 2.29 19.68 0.14
N ARG A 47 1.88 18.94 1.16
CA ARG A 47 2.83 18.42 2.15
C ARG A 47 3.05 16.94 1.97
N ASP A 48 4.31 16.58 1.79
CA ASP A 48 4.78 15.23 1.97
C ASP A 48 4.80 14.90 3.47
N ASP A 49 3.77 14.26 3.96
CA ASP A 49 3.63 13.90 5.38
C ASP A 49 3.90 12.42 5.65
N GLY A 50 4.57 11.76 4.72
CA GLY A 50 4.88 10.33 4.84
C GLY A 50 3.67 9.43 4.68
N ARG A 51 2.61 9.91 4.06
CA ARG A 51 1.37 9.14 3.85
C ARG A 51 1.59 8.00 2.86
N LEU A 52 0.81 6.96 3.03
CA LEU A 52 0.66 5.93 2.01
C LEU A 52 -0.46 6.35 1.07
N LEU A 53 -0.15 6.45 -0.21
CA LEU A 53 -1.12 6.78 -1.25
C LEU A 53 -1.41 5.52 -2.05
N LEU A 54 -2.68 5.19 -2.19
CA LEU A 54 -3.16 4.08 -3.00
C LEU A 54 -4.03 4.63 -4.12
N ILE A 55 -3.69 4.25 -5.35
CA ILE A 55 -4.41 4.70 -6.54
C ILE A 55 -5.10 3.50 -7.17
N ASP A 56 -6.43 3.56 -7.24
CA ASP A 56 -7.23 2.52 -7.87
C ASP A 56 -7.51 2.89 -9.34
N PRO A 57 -6.85 2.24 -10.31
CA PRO A 57 -7.05 2.56 -11.71
C PRO A 57 -8.42 2.14 -12.22
N ILE A 58 -9.09 1.23 -11.54
CA ILE A 58 -10.41 0.73 -11.95
C ILE A 58 -11.50 1.75 -11.61
N ALA A 59 -11.33 2.50 -10.54
CA ALA A 59 -12.30 3.52 -10.12
C ALA A 59 -12.51 4.60 -11.19
N GLN A 60 -11.54 4.82 -12.06
CA GLN A 60 -11.68 5.76 -13.17
C GLN A 60 -12.77 5.39 -14.16
N ARG A 61 -13.12 4.12 -14.23
CA ARG A 61 -14.12 3.62 -15.19
C ARG A 61 -15.54 3.66 -14.65
N SER A 62 -15.70 3.78 -13.35
CA SER A 62 -17.03 3.81 -12.76
C SER A 62 -17.56 5.24 -12.77
N ARG A 63 -18.35 5.53 -13.79
CA ARG A 63 -18.98 6.83 -13.91
C ARG A 63 -20.00 7.05 -12.80
N GLY A 64 -19.81 8.09 -12.04
CA GLY A 64 -20.90 8.69 -11.29
C GLY A 64 -21.19 8.18 -9.90
N LEU A 65 -20.35 7.31 -9.35
CA LEU A 65 -20.46 6.91 -7.97
C LEU A 65 -19.21 7.34 -7.22
N ASN A 66 -19.37 7.64 -5.96
CA ASN A 66 -18.36 8.14 -5.04
C ASN A 66 -17.15 7.18 -4.88
N HIS A 67 -16.51 6.83 -5.98
CA HIS A 67 -15.32 6.04 -5.95
C HIS A 67 -14.11 6.95 -5.91
N ASN A 68 -13.50 7.02 -4.75
CA ASN A 68 -12.24 7.70 -4.64
C ASN A 68 -11.18 6.88 -5.38
N MET A 69 -10.59 7.49 -6.40
CA MET A 69 -9.47 6.93 -7.11
C MET A 69 -8.21 6.91 -6.27
N LEU A 70 -8.11 7.84 -5.34
CA LEU A 70 -6.97 8.01 -4.46
C LEU A 70 -7.38 7.82 -3.00
N PHE A 71 -6.67 6.92 -2.33
CA PHE A 71 -6.80 6.71 -0.90
C PHE A 71 -5.53 7.21 -0.23
N GLN A 72 -5.67 8.05 0.76
CA GLN A 72 -4.57 8.59 1.55
C GLN A 72 -4.65 8.05 2.97
N LEU A 73 -3.60 7.41 3.40
CA LEU A 73 -3.54 6.81 4.73
C LEU A 73 -2.35 7.38 5.49
N GLN A 74 -2.63 7.93 6.68
CA GLN A 74 -1.57 8.36 7.57
C GLN A 74 -1.07 7.16 8.37
N PRO A 75 0.18 6.73 8.19
CA PRO A 75 0.72 5.64 8.97
C PRO A 75 0.82 5.97 10.45
N VAL A 76 0.42 5.01 11.27
CA VAL A 76 0.58 5.04 12.73
C VAL A 76 1.15 3.69 13.17
N PRO A 77 1.82 3.62 14.34
CA PRO A 77 2.32 2.34 14.83
C PRO A 77 1.18 1.32 14.96
N ASN A 78 1.49 0.08 14.59
CA ASN A 78 0.57 -1.07 14.58
C ASN A 78 -0.53 -1.03 13.51
N LEU A 79 -0.50 -0.07 12.60
CA LEU A 79 -1.41 -0.08 11.45
C LEU A 79 -1.00 -1.18 10.49
N PHE A 80 -1.97 -1.98 10.07
CA PHE A 80 -1.78 -2.97 9.01
C PHE A 80 -2.71 -2.65 7.85
N VAL A 81 -2.13 -2.47 6.67
CA VAL A 81 -2.86 -2.16 5.44
C VAL A 81 -2.67 -3.28 4.46
N ILE A 82 -3.76 -3.77 3.87
CA ILE A 82 -3.73 -4.74 2.78
C ILE A 82 -4.44 -4.10 1.59
N HIS A 83 -3.83 -4.23 0.42
CA HIS A 83 -4.45 -3.78 -0.82
C HIS A 83 -4.15 -4.73 -1.98
N PRO A 84 -4.98 -4.75 -3.03
CA PRO A 84 -4.67 -5.48 -4.25
C PRO A 84 -3.36 -5.01 -4.87
N ALA A 85 -2.57 -5.94 -5.38
CA ALA A 85 -1.25 -5.61 -5.91
C ALA A 85 -1.30 -4.80 -7.22
N TYR A 86 -2.42 -4.81 -7.90
CA TYR A 86 -2.59 -4.01 -9.12
C TYR A 86 -2.72 -2.51 -8.86
N MET A 87 -3.03 -2.12 -7.63
CA MET A 87 -3.13 -0.71 -7.28
C MET A 87 -1.74 -0.09 -7.25
N PHE A 88 -1.59 1.05 -7.92
CA PHE A 88 -0.40 1.84 -7.73
C PHE A 88 -0.37 2.37 -6.32
N HIS A 89 0.77 2.31 -5.69
CA HIS A 89 0.97 2.84 -4.35
C HIS A 89 2.31 3.54 -4.26
N GLU A 90 2.32 4.58 -3.44
CA GLU A 90 3.54 5.31 -3.13
C GLU A 90 3.56 5.66 -1.64
N SER A 91 4.76 5.82 -1.13
CA SER A 91 4.96 6.41 0.18
C SER A 91 5.55 7.80 -0.01
N GLU A 92 4.84 8.80 0.45
CA GLU A 92 5.33 10.17 0.46
C GLU A 92 6.58 10.28 1.33
N MET A 93 7.32 11.36 1.16
CA MET A 93 8.53 11.62 1.94
C MET A 93 8.25 11.54 3.43
N TYR A 94 9.02 10.72 4.12
CA TYR A 94 8.95 10.59 5.56
C TYR A 94 9.75 11.71 6.23
N LYS A 95 9.12 12.41 7.16
CA LYS A 95 9.71 13.56 7.85
C LYS A 95 9.82 13.38 9.36
N GLY A 96 9.67 12.17 9.84
CA GLY A 96 9.86 11.87 11.25
C GLY A 96 11.33 11.85 11.66
N ASN A 97 11.62 12.11 12.91
CA ASN A 97 12.96 12.05 13.46
C ASN A 97 13.38 10.64 13.86
N LYS A 98 12.39 9.79 14.13
CA LYS A 98 12.60 8.40 14.47
C LYS A 98 12.50 7.56 13.19
N ASP A 99 13.33 6.54 13.09
CA ASP A 99 13.25 5.62 11.95
C ASP A 99 11.86 4.99 11.82
N ARG A 100 11.32 5.01 10.61
CA ARG A 100 10.11 4.28 10.30
C ARG A 100 10.47 2.85 9.97
N ILE A 101 9.97 1.92 10.76
CA ILE A 101 10.16 0.48 10.54
C ILE A 101 8.84 -0.11 10.10
N LEU A 102 8.85 -0.81 8.99
CA LEU A 102 7.68 -1.51 8.49
C LEU A 102 8.03 -2.88 7.95
N VAL A 103 7.04 -3.73 7.84
CA VAL A 103 7.16 -5.06 7.24
C VAL A 103 6.26 -5.10 6.02
N VAL A 104 6.86 -5.45 4.88
CA VAL A 104 6.13 -5.64 3.62
C VAL A 104 5.86 -7.12 3.43
N ILE A 105 4.62 -7.44 3.09
CA ILE A 105 4.17 -8.81 2.86
C ILE A 105 3.61 -8.87 1.44
N ASN A 106 4.23 -9.71 0.61
CA ASN A 106 3.72 -10.01 -0.71
C ASN A 106 3.03 -11.37 -0.67
N ALA A 107 1.75 -11.39 -1.00
CA ALA A 107 0.93 -12.58 -0.92
C ALA A 107 0.34 -12.94 -2.26
N ARG A 108 0.27 -14.22 -2.52
CA ARG A 108 -0.40 -14.78 -3.69
C ARG A 108 -1.50 -15.71 -3.22
N VAL A 109 -2.66 -15.61 -3.84
CA VAL A 109 -3.73 -16.56 -3.60
C VAL A 109 -3.35 -17.88 -4.25
N LYS A 110 -3.47 -18.97 -3.51
CA LYS A 110 -3.24 -20.27 -4.08
C LYS A 110 -4.24 -20.50 -5.21
N ASP A 111 -3.71 -20.79 -6.37
CA ASP A 111 -4.53 -20.95 -7.53
C ASP A 111 -5.48 -22.14 -7.35
N ARG A 112 -6.73 -21.86 -7.17
CA ARG A 112 -7.75 -22.89 -7.16
C ARG A 112 -8.00 -23.48 -8.54
N GLN A 113 -7.34 -22.91 -9.51
CA GLN A 113 -7.72 -23.14 -10.84
C GLN A 113 -7.29 -24.39 -11.38
N GLN A 114 -6.25 -24.92 -10.94
CA GLN A 114 -5.79 -26.19 -11.48
C GLN A 114 -6.78 -27.29 -11.19
N SER A 115 -7.64 -27.11 -10.22
CA SER A 115 -8.72 -28.05 -9.97
C SER A 115 -10.01 -27.72 -10.70
N ASN A 116 -10.11 -26.47 -11.18
CA ASN A 116 -11.32 -26.05 -11.84
C ASN A 116 -11.09 -25.64 -13.26
N SER A 117 -9.94 -25.92 -13.71
CA SER A 117 -9.45 -25.34 -14.93
C SER A 117 -10.36 -25.56 -16.07
N PHE A 118 -11.39 -25.88 -15.82
CA PHE A 118 -11.90 -26.05 -16.75
C PHE A 118 -13.05 -26.66 -16.90
N ILE A 119 -13.81 -26.10 -16.54
CA ILE A 119 -15.13 -26.13 -17.10
C ILE A 119 -15.03 -25.36 -18.38
N PRO A 120 -14.73 -26.04 -19.42
CA PRO A 120 -14.87 -25.42 -20.69
C PRO A 120 -16.36 -25.09 -20.82
N LEU A 121 -16.57 -23.91 -20.95
CA LEU A 121 -17.89 -23.47 -21.35
C LEU A 121 -18.20 -23.92 -22.77
#